data_aa86de523c8721a686509dab0a0c1d61
#
_entry.id   aa86de523c8721a686509dab0a0c1d61
#
_cell.length_a   1.000
_cell.length_b   1.000
_cell.length_c   1.000
_cell.angle_alpha   90.00
_cell.angle_beta   90.00
_cell.angle_gamma   90.00
#
_symmetry.space_group_name_H-M   'P 1'
#
loop_
_entity.id
_entity.type
_entity.pdbx_description
1 polymer ?
#
loop_
_entity_poly.entity_id
_entity_poly.type
_entity_poly.pdbx_seq_one_letter_code
_entity_poly.pdbx_strand_id
1 'polypeptide(L)'
;MSKQTEIRLGGSGGQGLILGGIILAEAAILENKNAVQAQSYGPEARGGASKAEVIISESSIDYPKVQKADIFLAMTQKACDKYLPDLKMNGLLILDDKIELNPTTYENFKVVKVPIIKTAVDDLKKGMVANIIAMAVIQQLTQVISKESLEAAVMKRVPRGTEDLNKKALVAGYELVK
;
A
#
# COMPACT_ATOMS: atom_id res chain seq x y z
N MET A 1 0.42 -21.13 -14.34
CA MET A 1 0.49 -19.66 -14.55
C MET A 1 1.23 -19.07 -13.39
N SER A 2 2.29 -18.31 -13.63
CA SER A 2 3.05 -17.62 -12.59
C SER A 2 2.13 -16.62 -11.88
N LYS A 3 2.09 -16.70 -10.56
CA LYS A 3 1.25 -15.80 -9.76
C LYS A 3 1.94 -14.43 -9.65
N GLN A 4 1.53 -13.50 -10.50
CA GLN A 4 1.94 -12.10 -10.43
C GLN A 4 0.87 -11.30 -9.70
N THR A 5 1.27 -10.42 -8.79
CA THR A 5 0.39 -9.50 -8.05
C THR A 5 0.80 -8.08 -8.35
N GLU A 6 -0.13 -7.28 -8.83
CA GLU A 6 0.04 -5.87 -9.17
C GLU A 6 -0.63 -4.98 -8.13
N ILE A 7 0.16 -4.14 -7.47
CA ILE A 7 -0.29 -3.30 -6.34
C ILE A 7 -0.13 -1.83 -6.72
N ARG A 8 -1.17 -1.05 -6.48
CA ARG A 8 -1.13 0.42 -6.60
C ARG A 8 -1.38 1.05 -5.24
N LEU A 9 -0.54 2.00 -4.87
CA LEU A 9 -0.65 2.81 -3.68
C LEU A 9 -0.96 4.24 -4.11
N GLY A 10 -2.12 4.76 -3.77
CA GLY A 10 -2.58 6.09 -4.15
C GLY A 10 -2.80 7.00 -2.94
N GLY A 11 -2.41 8.25 -3.07
CA GLY A 11 -2.58 9.24 -2.01
C GLY A 11 -2.08 10.62 -2.41
N SER A 12 -1.65 11.41 -1.44
CA SER A 12 -1.02 12.72 -1.66
C SER A 12 0.49 12.66 -1.49
N GLY A 13 1.18 13.65 -2.04
CA GLY A 13 2.61 13.85 -1.76
C GLY A 13 2.86 13.97 -0.25
N GLY A 14 3.96 13.39 0.22
CA GLY A 14 4.33 13.40 1.64
C GLY A 14 3.72 12.29 2.51
N GLN A 15 2.80 11.47 1.98
CA GLN A 15 2.25 10.32 2.73
C GLN A 15 3.15 9.07 2.77
N GLY A 16 4.35 9.14 2.18
CA GLY A 16 5.32 8.03 2.23
C GLY A 16 4.97 6.83 1.36
N LEU A 17 4.14 7.00 0.33
CA LEU A 17 3.71 5.89 -0.54
C LEU A 17 4.86 5.31 -1.37
N ILE A 18 5.79 6.14 -1.82
CA ILE A 18 6.99 5.69 -2.52
C ILE A 18 7.81 4.77 -1.62
N LEU A 19 8.05 5.18 -0.38
CA LEU A 19 8.73 4.36 0.61
C LEU A 19 7.97 3.06 0.87
N GLY A 20 6.64 3.11 0.98
CA GLY A 20 5.80 1.92 1.11
C GLY A 20 5.98 0.94 -0.04
N GLY A 21 6.01 1.45 -1.27
CA GLY A 21 6.26 0.63 -2.47
C GLY A 21 7.66 -0.01 -2.48
N ILE A 22 8.68 0.73 -2.07
CA ILE A 22 10.05 0.21 -1.94
C ILE A 22 10.11 -0.90 -0.88
N ILE A 23 9.47 -0.69 0.27
CA ILE A 23 9.40 -1.67 1.37
C ILE A 23 8.74 -2.98 0.91
N LEU A 24 7.60 -2.90 0.20
CA LEU A 24 6.93 -4.09 -0.34
C LEU A 24 7.81 -4.85 -1.33
N ALA A 25 8.48 -4.13 -2.23
CA ALA A 25 9.39 -4.73 -3.21
C ALA A 25 10.59 -5.40 -2.52
N GLU A 26 11.21 -4.76 -1.54
CA GLU A 26 12.33 -5.34 -0.79
C GLU A 26 11.89 -6.57 0.03
N ALA A 27 10.73 -6.52 0.67
CA ALA A 27 10.18 -7.66 1.38
C ALA A 27 9.98 -8.87 0.45
N ALA A 28 9.48 -8.64 -0.77
CA ALA A 28 9.35 -9.70 -1.77
C ALA A 28 10.70 -10.29 -2.20
N ILE A 29 11.71 -9.46 -2.37
CA ILE A 29 13.08 -9.90 -2.71
C ILE A 29 13.69 -10.75 -1.59
N LEU A 30 13.42 -10.43 -0.32
CA LEU A 30 13.85 -11.25 0.82
C LEU A 30 13.27 -12.67 0.79
N GLU A 31 12.16 -12.87 0.09
CA GLU A 31 11.51 -14.16 -0.14
C GLU A 31 11.89 -14.82 -1.48
N ASN A 32 12.95 -14.35 -2.13
CA ASN A 32 13.37 -14.80 -3.46
C ASN A 32 12.31 -14.63 -4.55
N LYS A 33 11.37 -13.69 -4.37
CA LYS A 33 10.43 -13.28 -5.41
C LYS A 33 11.04 -12.17 -6.27
N ASN A 34 10.58 -12.04 -7.51
CA ASN A 34 10.89 -10.91 -8.35
C ASN A 34 9.97 -9.73 -8.00
N ALA A 35 10.52 -8.52 -7.98
CA ALA A 35 9.74 -7.33 -7.73
C ALA A 35 10.20 -6.15 -8.59
N VAL A 36 9.25 -5.35 -9.03
CA VAL A 36 9.48 -4.06 -9.69
C VAL A 36 8.70 -3.00 -8.94
N GLN A 37 9.34 -1.89 -8.61
CA GLN A 37 8.69 -0.72 -8.04
C GLN A 37 8.82 0.45 -9.03
N ALA A 38 7.70 1.12 -9.29
CA ALA A 38 7.64 2.32 -10.11
C ALA A 38 6.88 3.42 -9.36
N GLN A 39 7.20 4.66 -9.71
CA GLN A 39 6.56 5.83 -9.13
C GLN A 39 6.29 6.87 -10.21
N SER A 40 5.21 7.64 -10.06
CA SER A 40 5.00 8.78 -10.93
C SER A 40 5.67 10.03 -10.35
N TYR A 41 6.52 10.64 -11.15
CA TYR A 41 7.03 11.99 -10.91
C TYR A 41 6.23 12.95 -11.79
N GLY A 42 5.58 13.94 -11.18
CA GLY A 42 4.84 14.93 -11.93
C GLY A 42 4.34 16.08 -11.05
N PRO A 43 3.65 17.07 -11.61
CA PRO A 43 3.03 18.17 -10.86
C PRO A 43 2.06 17.70 -9.78
N GLU A 44 1.66 16.44 -9.82
CA GLU A 44 0.82 15.73 -8.86
C GLU A 44 1.46 15.61 -7.46
N ALA A 45 2.79 15.69 -7.35
CA ALA A 45 3.50 15.73 -6.07
C ALA A 45 3.23 17.01 -5.26
N ARG A 46 2.63 18.03 -5.87
CA ARG A 46 2.34 19.34 -5.26
C ARG A 46 0.84 19.55 -4.97
N GLY A 47 0.16 18.54 -4.40
CA GLY A 47 -1.24 18.63 -4.00
C GLY A 47 -2.23 17.94 -4.92
N GLY A 48 -1.76 17.11 -5.86
CA GLY A 48 -2.56 16.20 -6.66
C GLY A 48 -2.60 14.79 -6.10
N ALA A 49 -3.17 13.85 -6.87
CA ALA A 49 -3.13 12.42 -6.59
C ALA A 49 -1.77 11.85 -7.03
N SER A 50 -0.95 11.41 -6.09
CA SER A 50 0.29 10.69 -6.36
C SER A 50 0.08 9.17 -6.27
N LYS A 51 0.94 8.40 -6.92
CA LYS A 51 0.92 6.94 -6.85
C LYS A 51 2.32 6.35 -6.78
N ALA A 52 2.42 5.21 -6.12
CA ALA A 52 3.51 4.25 -6.25
C ALA A 52 2.92 2.91 -6.69
N GLU A 53 3.68 2.15 -7.46
CA GLU A 53 3.24 0.87 -8.01
C GLU A 53 4.28 -0.20 -7.72
N VAL A 54 3.81 -1.39 -7.39
CA VAL A 54 4.66 -2.56 -7.13
C VAL A 54 4.10 -3.76 -7.86
N ILE A 55 4.97 -4.49 -8.55
CA ILE A 55 4.66 -5.80 -9.12
C ILE A 55 5.50 -6.82 -8.37
N ILE A 56 4.87 -7.86 -7.85
CA ILE A 56 5.51 -8.99 -7.17
C ILE A 56 5.19 -10.26 -7.94
N SER A 57 6.20 -11.07 -8.27
CA SER A 57 6.02 -12.29 -9.05
C SER A 57 6.99 -13.39 -8.63
N GLU A 58 6.53 -14.64 -8.70
CA GLU A 58 7.38 -15.83 -8.53
C GLU A 58 8.23 -16.14 -9.77
N SER A 59 7.92 -15.51 -10.91
CA SER A 59 8.67 -15.64 -12.17
C SER A 59 9.13 -14.28 -12.68
N SER A 60 9.84 -14.25 -13.82
CA SER A 60 10.26 -13.01 -14.48
C SER A 60 9.09 -12.05 -14.72
N ILE A 61 9.35 -10.77 -14.61
CA ILE A 61 8.40 -9.70 -14.88
C ILE A 61 8.73 -9.11 -16.24
N ASP A 62 7.92 -9.42 -17.24
CA ASP A 62 8.18 -9.02 -18.62
C ASP A 62 7.76 -7.56 -18.90
N TYR A 63 6.76 -7.06 -18.17
CA TYR A 63 6.27 -5.71 -18.31
C TYR A 63 6.27 -4.95 -16.96
N PRO A 64 7.15 -3.95 -16.79
CA PRO A 64 7.43 -3.35 -15.48
C PRO A 64 6.46 -2.22 -15.09
N LYS A 65 5.22 -2.22 -15.59
CA LYS A 65 4.20 -1.21 -15.27
C LYS A 65 2.89 -1.87 -14.90
N VAL A 66 2.26 -1.37 -13.84
CA VAL A 66 0.90 -1.76 -13.46
C VAL A 66 -0.07 -1.14 -14.46
N GLN A 67 -0.79 -1.96 -15.19
CA GLN A 67 -1.88 -1.52 -16.07
C GLN A 67 -3.20 -1.52 -15.32
N LYS A 68 -3.56 -2.67 -14.75
CA LYS A 68 -4.72 -2.83 -13.87
C LYS A 68 -4.30 -3.54 -12.61
N ALA A 69 -4.44 -2.88 -11.48
CA ALA A 69 -4.02 -3.41 -10.20
C ALA A 69 -4.91 -4.57 -9.73
N ASP A 70 -4.32 -5.56 -9.06
CA ASP A 70 -5.04 -6.56 -8.26
C ASP A 70 -5.45 -5.99 -6.91
N ILE A 71 -4.60 -5.11 -6.37
CA ILE A 71 -4.76 -4.47 -5.07
C ILE A 71 -4.56 -2.95 -5.25
N PHE A 72 -5.53 -2.17 -4.80
CA PHE A 72 -5.42 -0.73 -4.76
C PHE A 72 -5.66 -0.21 -3.34
N LEU A 73 -4.64 0.43 -2.78
CA LEU A 73 -4.74 1.19 -1.54
C LEU A 73 -4.95 2.68 -1.88
N ALA A 74 -6.00 3.29 -1.38
CA ALA A 74 -6.21 4.73 -1.49
C ALA A 74 -6.21 5.40 -0.10
N MET A 75 -5.36 6.41 0.05
CA MET A 75 -5.20 7.19 1.27
C MET A 75 -5.89 8.55 1.18
N THR A 76 -6.38 8.96 0.01
CA THR A 76 -7.10 10.21 -0.21
C THR A 76 -8.22 10.04 -1.22
N GLN A 77 -9.27 10.86 -1.12
CA GLN A 77 -10.39 10.86 -2.07
C GLN A 77 -9.92 11.10 -3.50
N LYS A 78 -9.07 12.10 -3.72
CA LYS A 78 -8.53 12.42 -5.06
C LYS A 78 -7.81 11.26 -5.72
N ALA A 79 -7.03 10.49 -4.94
CA ALA A 79 -6.33 9.32 -5.47
C ALA A 79 -7.32 8.18 -5.75
N CYS A 80 -8.31 7.98 -4.89
CA CYS A 80 -9.37 7.01 -5.11
C CYS A 80 -10.10 7.31 -6.43
N ASP A 81 -10.61 8.52 -6.61
CA ASP A 81 -11.38 8.92 -7.79
C ASP A 81 -10.56 8.79 -9.09
N LYS A 82 -9.27 9.11 -9.01
CA LYS A 82 -8.38 9.07 -10.19
C LYS A 82 -7.98 7.66 -10.61
N TYR A 83 -7.67 6.77 -9.66
CA TYR A 83 -7.03 5.48 -9.96
C TYR A 83 -7.95 4.27 -9.82
N LEU A 84 -9.14 4.43 -9.25
CA LEU A 84 -10.11 3.34 -9.11
C LEU A 84 -10.49 2.69 -10.46
N PRO A 85 -10.63 3.43 -11.59
CA PRO A 85 -10.94 2.81 -12.89
C PRO A 85 -9.91 1.79 -13.38
N ASP A 86 -8.69 1.85 -12.83
CA ASP A 86 -7.59 0.95 -13.17
C ASP A 86 -7.44 -0.22 -12.17
N LEU A 87 -8.43 -0.46 -11.32
CA LEU A 87 -8.52 -1.67 -10.50
C LEU A 87 -9.21 -2.77 -11.29
N LYS A 88 -8.70 -4.01 -11.22
CA LYS A 88 -9.33 -5.18 -11.85
C LYS A 88 -10.70 -5.45 -11.21
N MET A 89 -11.64 -5.95 -12.00
CA MET A 89 -12.90 -6.46 -11.48
C MET A 89 -12.64 -7.52 -10.40
N ASN A 90 -13.38 -7.46 -9.30
CA ASN A 90 -13.17 -8.26 -8.10
C ASN A 90 -11.81 -8.05 -7.40
N GLY A 91 -11.07 -7.02 -7.80
CA GLY A 91 -9.83 -6.60 -7.13
C GLY A 91 -10.09 -6.13 -5.69
N LEU A 92 -9.02 -6.10 -4.90
CA LEU A 92 -9.05 -5.64 -3.52
C LEU A 92 -8.84 -4.12 -3.47
N LEU A 93 -9.86 -3.41 -2.99
CA LEU A 93 -9.82 -1.97 -2.74
C LEU A 93 -9.71 -1.71 -1.24
N ILE A 94 -8.59 -1.16 -0.81
CA ILE A 94 -8.33 -0.78 0.58
C ILE A 94 -8.40 0.74 0.68
N LEU A 95 -9.21 1.25 1.58
CA LEU A 95 -9.48 2.67 1.71
C LEU A 95 -9.24 3.17 3.13
N ASP A 96 -8.68 4.36 3.25
CA ASP A 96 -8.82 5.12 4.50
C ASP A 96 -10.31 5.39 4.77
N ASP A 97 -10.72 5.35 6.04
CA ASP A 97 -12.13 5.37 6.44
C ASP A 97 -12.87 6.67 6.06
N LYS A 98 -12.14 7.74 5.77
CA LYS A 98 -12.69 9.03 5.33
C LYS A 98 -13.04 9.10 3.84
N ILE A 99 -12.68 8.08 3.07
CA ILE A 99 -12.94 8.06 1.63
C ILE A 99 -14.39 7.60 1.39
N GLU A 100 -15.11 8.36 0.60
CA GLU A 100 -16.48 8.03 0.21
C GLU A 100 -16.50 7.35 -1.16
N LEU A 101 -17.33 6.32 -1.29
CA LEU A 101 -17.57 5.59 -2.53
C LEU A 101 -19.02 5.69 -2.96
N ASN A 102 -19.22 5.70 -4.27
CA ASN A 102 -20.54 5.44 -4.81
C ASN A 102 -21.00 4.02 -4.41
N PRO A 103 -22.25 3.81 -3.95
CA PRO A 103 -22.76 2.50 -3.55
C PRO A 103 -22.55 1.39 -4.59
N THR A 104 -22.67 1.69 -5.89
CA THR A 104 -22.44 0.72 -6.97
C THR A 104 -21.00 0.20 -7.06
N THR A 105 -20.03 0.90 -6.45
CA THR A 105 -18.64 0.48 -6.44
C THR A 105 -18.43 -0.79 -5.63
N TYR A 106 -19.22 -0.99 -4.56
CA TYR A 106 -19.13 -2.19 -3.72
C TYR A 106 -19.50 -3.48 -4.45
N GLU A 107 -20.27 -3.40 -5.51
CA GLU A 107 -20.66 -4.56 -6.31
C GLU A 107 -19.51 -5.08 -7.19
N ASN A 108 -18.57 -4.21 -7.52
CA ASN A 108 -17.50 -4.50 -8.47
C ASN A 108 -16.18 -4.89 -7.80
N PHE A 109 -15.98 -4.58 -6.53
CA PHE A 109 -14.69 -4.75 -5.84
C PHE A 109 -14.86 -5.33 -4.44
N LYS A 110 -13.81 -5.98 -3.95
CA LYS A 110 -13.69 -6.34 -2.54
C LYS A 110 -13.22 -5.11 -1.77
N VAL A 111 -14.10 -4.45 -1.05
CA VAL A 111 -13.81 -3.18 -0.38
C VAL A 111 -13.55 -3.40 1.11
N VAL A 112 -12.41 -2.88 1.58
CA VAL A 112 -12.03 -2.83 3.00
C VAL A 112 -11.75 -1.37 3.37
N LYS A 113 -12.51 -0.81 4.31
CA LYS A 113 -12.29 0.55 4.84
C LYS A 113 -11.70 0.45 6.23
N VAL A 114 -10.60 1.16 6.46
CA VAL A 114 -9.83 1.12 7.72
C VAL A 114 -9.33 2.52 8.09
N PRO A 115 -9.31 2.89 9.37
CA PRO A 115 -8.94 4.22 9.83
C PRO A 115 -7.41 4.39 9.91
N ILE A 116 -6.69 4.25 8.78
CA ILE A 116 -5.23 4.25 8.72
C ILE A 116 -4.66 5.58 9.22
N ILE A 117 -5.14 6.70 8.67
CA ILE A 117 -4.64 8.03 9.03
C ILE A 117 -5.01 8.36 10.48
N LYS A 118 -6.23 8.05 10.90
CA LYS A 118 -6.67 8.27 12.27
C LYS A 118 -5.81 7.50 13.26
N THR A 119 -5.52 6.22 13.01
CA THR A 119 -4.65 5.39 13.86
C THR A 119 -3.24 5.98 13.96
N ALA A 120 -2.67 6.44 12.86
CA ALA A 120 -1.35 7.09 12.89
C ALA A 120 -1.35 8.38 13.71
N VAL A 121 -2.36 9.23 13.56
CA VAL A 121 -2.43 10.56 14.19
C VAL A 121 -2.92 10.47 15.63
N ASP A 122 -4.02 9.76 15.88
CA ASP A 122 -4.71 9.77 17.17
C ASP A 122 -4.12 8.75 18.15
N ASP A 123 -3.78 7.55 17.68
CA ASP A 123 -3.30 6.48 18.56
C ASP A 123 -1.76 6.52 18.71
N LEU A 124 -1.04 6.61 17.59
CA LEU A 124 0.43 6.63 17.61
C LEU A 124 1.03 8.03 17.71
N LYS A 125 0.22 9.10 17.62
CA LYS A 125 0.65 10.51 17.68
C LYS A 125 1.72 10.89 16.64
N LYS A 126 1.80 10.15 15.53
CA LYS A 126 2.79 10.30 14.46
C LYS A 126 2.19 9.99 13.08
N GLY A 127 1.59 10.99 12.44
CA GLY A 127 0.97 10.83 11.11
C GLY A 127 1.91 10.26 10.03
N MET A 128 3.22 10.47 10.19
CA MET A 128 4.23 9.98 9.23
C MET A 128 4.31 8.44 9.13
N VAL A 129 3.80 7.68 10.11
CA VAL A 129 3.82 6.21 10.05
C VAL A 129 2.56 5.61 9.42
N ALA A 130 1.68 6.43 8.86
CA ALA A 130 0.47 5.95 8.18
C ALA A 130 0.80 5.00 7.02
N ASN A 131 1.90 5.24 6.30
CA ASN A 131 2.38 4.35 5.25
C ASN A 131 2.74 2.95 5.79
N ILE A 132 3.34 2.86 6.96
CA ILE A 132 3.74 1.57 7.57
C ILE A 132 2.49 0.80 8.04
N ILE A 133 1.52 1.50 8.65
CA ILE A 133 0.21 0.93 8.98
C ILE A 133 -0.44 0.35 7.71
N ALA A 134 -0.44 1.13 6.63
CA ALA A 134 -1.01 0.71 5.35
C ALA A 134 -0.33 -0.54 4.76
N MET A 135 1.01 -0.66 4.86
CA MET A 135 1.73 -1.84 4.39
C MET A 135 1.37 -3.08 5.23
N ALA A 136 1.20 -2.93 6.54
CA ALA A 136 0.74 -4.01 7.41
C ALA A 136 -0.69 -4.45 7.09
N VAL A 137 -1.59 -3.52 6.77
CA VAL A 137 -2.95 -3.82 6.31
C VAL A 137 -2.92 -4.63 5.00
N ILE A 138 -2.13 -4.20 4.01
CA ILE A 138 -1.97 -4.94 2.75
C ILE A 138 -1.46 -6.36 3.02
N GLN A 139 -0.40 -6.48 3.83
CA GLN A 139 0.18 -7.78 4.16
C GLN A 139 -0.84 -8.70 4.83
N GLN A 140 -1.56 -8.23 5.84
CA GLN A 140 -2.52 -9.03 6.60
C GLN A 140 -3.68 -9.52 5.72
N LEU A 141 -4.18 -8.67 4.81
CA LEU A 141 -5.29 -9.02 3.93
C LEU A 141 -4.89 -9.94 2.77
N THR A 142 -3.65 -9.87 2.31
CA THR A 142 -3.25 -10.50 1.05
C THR A 142 -2.22 -11.60 1.20
N GLN A 143 -1.42 -11.55 2.25
CA GLN A 143 -0.27 -12.44 2.50
C GLN A 143 0.67 -12.58 1.29
N VAL A 144 0.74 -11.54 0.45
CA VAL A 144 1.61 -11.49 -0.73
C VAL A 144 3.10 -11.55 -0.37
N ILE A 145 3.43 -11.14 0.85
CA ILE A 145 4.72 -11.29 1.54
C ILE A 145 4.45 -11.73 2.99
N SER A 146 5.44 -12.28 3.68
CA SER A 146 5.34 -12.64 5.09
C SER A 146 5.43 -11.41 6.01
N LYS A 147 4.98 -11.54 7.25
CA LYS A 147 5.15 -10.48 8.29
C LYS A 147 6.61 -10.24 8.61
N GLU A 148 7.38 -11.31 8.66
CA GLU A 148 8.81 -11.30 8.95
C GLU A 148 9.58 -10.52 7.89
N SER A 149 9.30 -10.77 6.61
CA SER A 149 9.93 -10.07 5.49
C SER A 149 9.51 -8.60 5.45
N LEU A 150 8.24 -8.29 5.74
CA LEU A 150 7.77 -6.91 5.83
C LEU A 150 8.47 -6.17 6.97
N GLU A 151 8.55 -6.75 8.18
CA GLU A 151 9.22 -6.13 9.32
C GLU A 151 10.70 -5.89 9.01
N ALA A 152 11.40 -6.88 8.44
CA ALA A 152 12.81 -6.75 8.07
C ALA A 152 13.04 -5.62 7.06
N ALA A 153 12.19 -5.50 6.04
CA ALA A 153 12.27 -4.43 5.05
C ALA A 153 11.98 -3.05 5.65
N VAL A 154 11.00 -2.95 6.56
CA VAL A 154 10.70 -1.72 7.30
C VAL A 154 11.90 -1.30 8.14
N MET A 155 12.44 -2.20 8.97
CA MET A 155 13.56 -1.89 9.87
C MET A 155 14.82 -1.43 9.11
N LYS A 156 15.02 -1.91 7.89
CA LYS A 156 16.13 -1.49 7.03
C LYS A 156 15.98 -0.06 6.50
N ARG A 157 14.75 0.43 6.36
CA ARG A 157 14.44 1.70 5.67
C ARG A 157 14.06 2.85 6.59
N VAL A 158 13.59 2.57 7.80
CA VAL A 158 13.18 3.63 8.72
C VAL A 158 14.40 4.33 9.34
N PRO A 159 14.27 5.61 9.71
CA PRO A 159 15.35 6.34 10.37
C PRO A 159 15.75 5.68 11.70
N ARG A 160 17.04 5.70 12.01
CA ARG A 160 17.57 5.21 13.30
C ARG A 160 16.87 5.90 14.45
N GLY A 161 16.48 5.11 15.46
CA GLY A 161 15.77 5.59 16.65
C GLY A 161 14.24 5.64 16.48
N THR A 162 13.71 5.23 15.32
CA THR A 162 12.27 5.13 15.09
C THR A 162 11.77 3.69 14.98
N GLU A 163 12.63 2.71 15.23
CA GLU A 163 12.34 1.29 15.05
C GLU A 163 11.15 0.85 15.89
N ASP A 164 11.10 1.20 17.17
CA ASP A 164 9.99 0.84 18.07
C ASP A 164 8.66 1.47 17.63
N LEU A 165 8.69 2.71 17.15
CA LEU A 165 7.50 3.38 16.63
C LEU A 165 6.97 2.65 15.38
N ASN A 166 7.87 2.26 14.47
CA ASN A 166 7.48 1.57 13.25
C ASN A 166 7.02 0.13 13.51
N LYS A 167 7.57 -0.56 14.52
CA LYS A 167 7.02 -1.84 15.00
C LYS A 167 5.60 -1.69 15.53
N LYS A 168 5.34 -0.66 16.33
CA LYS A 168 3.97 -0.35 16.80
C LYS A 168 3.02 -0.06 15.64
N ALA A 169 3.50 0.64 14.61
CA ALA A 169 2.71 0.92 13.41
C ALA A 169 2.36 -0.36 12.64
N LEU A 170 3.28 -1.31 12.50
CA LEU A 170 3.00 -2.62 11.91
C LEU A 170 1.93 -3.37 12.70
N VAL A 171 2.09 -3.46 14.03
CA VAL A 171 1.10 -4.12 14.91
C VAL A 171 -0.26 -3.46 14.77
N ALA A 172 -0.33 -2.12 14.83
CA ALA A 172 -1.58 -1.38 14.67
C ALA A 172 -2.26 -1.70 13.33
N GLY A 173 -1.51 -1.76 12.23
CA GLY A 173 -2.05 -2.12 10.91
C GLY A 173 -2.62 -3.54 10.86
N TYR A 174 -1.96 -4.52 11.48
CA TYR A 174 -2.47 -5.89 11.57
C TYR A 174 -3.77 -5.96 12.39
N GLU A 175 -3.86 -5.18 13.47
CA GLU A 175 -5.05 -5.15 14.33
C GLU A 175 -6.29 -4.57 13.62
N LEU A 176 -6.11 -3.64 12.68
CA LEU A 176 -7.21 -3.00 11.95
C LEU A 176 -8.01 -3.97 11.07
N VAL A 177 -7.46 -5.12 10.73
CA VAL A 177 -8.04 -6.09 9.77
C VAL A 177 -7.96 -7.54 10.25
N LYS A 178 -8.06 -7.72 11.57
CA LYS A 178 -8.18 -9.04 12.20
C LYS A 178 -9.51 -9.70 11.91
#